data_57ce4a7656983002930b8919ecc1f144
#
_entry.id   57ce4a7656983002930b8919ecc1f144
#
_cell.length_a   1.000
_cell.length_b   1.000
_cell.length_c   1.000
_cell.angle_alpha   90.00
_cell.angle_beta   90.00
_cell.angle_gamma   90.00
#
_symmetry.space_group_name_H-M   'P 1'
#
loop_
_entity.id
_entity.type
_entity.pdbx_description
1 polymer ?
#
loop_
_entity_poly.entity_id
_entity_poly.type
_entity_poly.pdbx_seq_one_letter_code
_entity_poly.pdbx_strand_id
1 'polypeptide(L)'
;MSTPGQYGFDAHPEPPIAGGHVLSAGSPQEPETAMPDDAPRSPVTLSLDVGRSVARESAGRAAIHCTIVAVDIEGFGQHHRSNANRVRIRRGLYEAMRTAFEGAGIPWHSCHREDRGDGILILSRAETPKALFVDSLPYTLALELARHNSTHPHEEQMRLRLALHAGEINYDEYGVTGYSIIHAFRILDAPSLRMALAGSSAVLAIIGSEWFFDEVIQHSESSHAASYFPLEVKSKETETRGWMLLVSTSATSHRPGMGSRTPRYGSCSRTARRGPRR
;
A
#
# COMPACT_ATOMS: atom_id res chain seq x y z
N MET A 1 25.67 13.22 -47.38
CA MET A 1 25.88 11.87 -47.98
C MET A 1 26.29 10.94 -46.87
N SER A 2 25.36 10.15 -46.36
CA SER A 2 25.57 8.87 -45.66
C SER A 2 24.19 8.35 -45.27
N THR A 3 23.88 7.20 -45.78
CA THR A 3 22.60 6.46 -45.78
C THR A 3 22.28 5.84 -44.43
N PRO A 4 21.00 5.65 -44.06
CA PRO A 4 20.58 4.95 -42.87
C PRO A 4 20.53 3.44 -43.09
N GLY A 5 21.04 2.67 -42.10
CA GLY A 5 21.02 1.19 -42.07
C GLY A 5 19.63 0.66 -41.77
N GLN A 6 19.18 -0.26 -42.61
CA GLN A 6 17.99 -1.09 -42.45
C GLN A 6 18.31 -2.23 -41.48
N TYR A 7 17.46 -2.43 -40.44
CA TYR A 7 17.41 -3.67 -39.68
C TYR A 7 16.27 -4.51 -40.23
N GLY A 8 16.65 -5.67 -40.87
CA GLY A 8 15.73 -6.68 -41.34
C GLY A 8 15.23 -7.55 -40.19
N PHE A 9 13.94 -7.83 -40.18
CA PHE A 9 13.31 -8.86 -39.37
C PHE A 9 13.32 -10.16 -40.16
N ASP A 10 14.03 -11.18 -39.64
CA ASP A 10 13.97 -12.54 -40.16
C ASP A 10 12.71 -13.23 -39.63
N ALA A 11 11.88 -13.69 -40.57
CA ALA A 11 10.71 -14.51 -40.32
C ALA A 11 11.14 -16.00 -40.25
N HIS A 12 10.77 -16.70 -39.19
CA HIS A 12 10.87 -18.15 -39.09
C HIS A 12 9.64 -18.81 -39.70
N PRO A 13 9.80 -19.92 -40.46
CA PRO A 13 8.72 -20.61 -41.12
C PRO A 13 8.00 -21.61 -40.20
N GLU A 14 6.69 -21.71 -40.38
CA GLU A 14 5.82 -22.71 -39.76
C GLU A 14 6.05 -24.12 -40.35
N PRO A 15 5.86 -25.22 -39.54
CA PRO A 15 5.88 -26.58 -40.04
C PRO A 15 4.52 -27.03 -40.60
N PRO A 16 4.50 -28.02 -41.50
CA PRO A 16 3.32 -28.35 -42.32
C PRO A 16 2.34 -29.30 -41.62
N ILE A 17 1.07 -29.09 -42.00
CA ILE A 17 -0.09 -29.90 -41.64
C ILE A 17 -0.11 -31.19 -42.50
N ALA A 18 -0.13 -32.35 -41.87
CA ALA A 18 -0.39 -33.63 -42.56
C ALA A 18 -1.75 -34.16 -42.20
N GLY A 19 -2.46 -34.53 -43.28
CA GLY A 19 -3.86 -34.90 -43.33
C GLY A 19 -4.25 -36.30 -42.89
N GLY A 20 -5.46 -36.39 -42.60
CA GLY A 20 -6.57 -37.23 -42.90
C GLY A 20 -6.48 -38.74 -42.70
N HIS A 21 -7.42 -39.27 -41.90
CA HIS A 21 -8.21 -40.42 -42.33
C HIS A 21 -9.56 -40.47 -41.59
N VAL A 22 -10.61 -40.56 -42.39
CA VAL A 22 -12.01 -40.83 -42.04
C VAL A 22 -12.23 -42.33 -41.97
N LEU A 23 -13.04 -42.83 -41.04
CA LEU A 23 -14.00 -43.97 -41.10
C LEU A 23 -14.66 -44.11 -39.73
N SER A 24 -15.92 -43.82 -39.64
CA SER A 24 -17.14 -44.61 -39.81
C SER A 24 -17.70 -45.21 -38.50
N ALA A 25 -18.85 -44.68 -38.15
CA ALA A 25 -20.08 -45.30 -37.62
C ALA A 25 -20.03 -46.27 -36.42
N GLY A 26 -20.88 -45.91 -35.43
CA GLY A 26 -21.38 -46.87 -34.43
C GLY A 26 -21.93 -46.17 -33.21
N SER A 27 -23.18 -45.68 -33.25
CA SER A 27 -24.01 -45.60 -32.04
C SER A 27 -24.61 -46.97 -31.79
N PRO A 28 -24.82 -47.41 -30.57
CA PRO A 28 -25.90 -46.88 -29.74
C PRO A 28 -25.72 -46.99 -28.20
N GLN A 29 -26.63 -46.32 -27.51
CA GLN A 29 -27.20 -46.61 -26.17
C GLN A 29 -26.44 -46.12 -24.95
N GLU A 30 -27.07 -45.13 -24.37
CA GLU A 30 -27.01 -44.87 -22.93
C GLU A 30 -27.54 -46.09 -22.14
N PRO A 31 -27.00 -46.24 -20.91
CA PRO A 31 -27.93 -46.16 -19.80
C PRO A 31 -27.44 -45.18 -18.71
N GLU A 32 -28.34 -44.35 -18.31
CA GLU A 32 -28.50 -43.72 -17.02
C GLU A 32 -28.01 -44.63 -15.89
N THR A 33 -26.94 -44.19 -15.16
CA THR A 33 -26.61 -44.82 -13.88
C THR A 33 -26.10 -43.76 -12.92
N ALA A 34 -26.95 -43.48 -11.93
CA ALA A 34 -26.74 -43.11 -10.54
C ALA A 34 -25.33 -42.72 -10.13
N MET A 35 -25.21 -41.51 -9.57
CA MET A 35 -24.14 -41.07 -8.70
C MET A 35 -23.97 -42.08 -7.55
N PRO A 36 -22.81 -42.65 -7.34
CA PRO A 36 -22.56 -43.33 -6.08
C PRO A 36 -22.10 -42.31 -5.05
N ASP A 37 -22.86 -42.32 -4.02
CA ASP A 37 -22.69 -41.85 -2.67
C ASP A 37 -21.31 -42.13 -2.09
N ASP A 38 -20.79 -41.14 -1.39
CA ASP A 38 -19.99 -41.19 -0.15
C ASP A 38 -19.11 -42.44 0.06
N ALA A 39 -18.01 -42.52 -0.71
CA ALA A 39 -16.91 -43.41 -0.33
C ALA A 39 -16.03 -42.71 0.70
N PRO A 40 -15.76 -43.31 1.87
CA PRO A 40 -14.84 -42.72 2.86
C PRO A 40 -13.47 -42.57 2.22
N ARG A 41 -12.99 -41.34 2.20
CA ARG A 41 -11.61 -41.03 1.75
C ARG A 41 -10.65 -41.82 2.60
N SER A 42 -9.95 -42.77 2.01
CA SER A 42 -8.90 -43.53 2.70
C SER A 42 -7.87 -42.60 3.28
N PRO A 43 -7.45 -42.81 4.53
CA PRO A 43 -6.40 -41.97 5.12
C PRO A 43 -5.11 -42.09 4.32
N VAL A 44 -4.47 -40.96 4.02
CA VAL A 44 -3.17 -40.94 3.35
C VAL A 44 -2.13 -41.43 4.35
N THR A 45 -1.58 -42.63 4.13
CA THR A 45 -0.51 -43.15 4.94
C THR A 45 0.81 -42.62 4.40
N LEU A 46 1.41 -41.67 5.08
CA LEU A 46 2.76 -41.15 4.76
C LEU A 46 3.81 -42.05 5.45
N SER A 47 4.77 -42.56 4.68
CA SER A 47 5.94 -43.22 5.28
C SER A 47 6.88 -42.16 5.91
N LEU A 48 7.54 -42.50 7.01
CA LEU A 48 8.43 -41.58 7.76
C LEU A 48 9.56 -40.98 6.89
N ASP A 49 10.04 -41.73 5.90
CA ASP A 49 11.12 -41.26 5.00
C ASP A 49 10.61 -40.27 3.95
N VAL A 50 9.40 -40.46 3.42
CA VAL A 50 8.74 -39.52 2.52
C VAL A 50 8.39 -38.25 3.28
N GLY A 51 7.91 -38.36 4.52
CA GLY A 51 7.60 -37.23 5.38
C GLY A 51 8.80 -36.33 5.67
N ARG A 52 10.00 -36.91 5.85
CA ARG A 52 11.24 -36.14 6.06
C ARG A 52 11.71 -35.43 4.82
N SER A 53 11.59 -36.05 3.64
CA SER A 53 11.95 -35.42 2.36
C SER A 53 11.02 -34.28 2.03
N VAL A 54 9.68 -34.52 2.11
CA VAL A 54 8.64 -33.51 1.90
C VAL A 54 8.78 -32.34 2.90
N ALA A 55 9.07 -32.61 4.17
CA ALA A 55 9.27 -31.57 5.18
C ALA A 55 10.51 -30.69 4.89
N ARG A 56 11.59 -31.27 4.34
CA ARG A 56 12.78 -30.49 3.93
C ARG A 56 12.54 -29.66 2.68
N GLU A 57 11.85 -30.19 1.70
CA GLU A 57 11.47 -29.45 0.49
C GLU A 57 10.42 -28.36 0.78
N SER A 58 9.50 -28.65 1.70
CA SER A 58 8.49 -27.67 2.15
C SER A 58 9.05 -26.56 3.02
N ALA A 59 10.12 -26.78 3.77
CA ALA A 59 10.76 -25.76 4.62
C ALA A 59 11.33 -24.60 3.80
N GLY A 60 11.75 -24.83 2.54
CA GLY A 60 12.18 -23.80 1.59
C GLY A 60 11.02 -23.10 0.85
N ARG A 61 9.78 -23.62 0.99
CA ARG A 61 8.56 -23.12 0.32
C ARG A 61 7.44 -22.77 1.27
N ALA A 62 7.70 -22.78 2.57
CA ALA A 62 6.67 -22.43 3.56
C ALA A 62 6.24 -20.98 3.35
N ALA A 63 4.92 -20.77 3.29
CA ALA A 63 4.36 -19.45 3.28
C ALA A 63 4.66 -18.75 4.61
N ILE A 64 4.96 -17.45 4.56
CA ILE A 64 5.29 -16.62 5.71
C ILE A 64 4.27 -15.49 5.81
N HIS A 65 3.68 -15.32 6.98
CA HIS A 65 2.78 -14.21 7.24
C HIS A 65 3.54 -12.90 7.42
N CYS A 66 3.19 -11.90 6.63
CA CYS A 66 3.83 -10.58 6.69
C CYS A 66 2.80 -9.45 6.73
N THR A 67 3.17 -8.33 7.33
CA THR A 67 2.56 -7.04 7.02
C THR A 67 3.15 -6.52 5.72
N ILE A 68 2.30 -6.16 4.78
CA ILE A 68 2.63 -5.75 3.42
C ILE A 68 2.37 -4.25 3.31
N VAL A 69 3.40 -3.49 3.00
CA VAL A 69 3.32 -2.06 2.71
C VAL A 69 3.74 -1.84 1.27
N ALA A 70 2.81 -1.48 0.42
CA ALA A 70 3.10 -1.08 -0.95
C ALA A 70 2.98 0.44 -1.06
N VAL A 71 3.98 1.07 -1.66
CA VAL A 71 4.06 2.55 -1.77
C VAL A 71 4.34 2.92 -3.20
N ASP A 72 3.72 3.98 -3.68
CA ASP A 72 4.08 4.63 -4.93
C ASP A 72 4.10 6.17 -4.83
N ILE A 73 4.79 6.80 -5.77
CA ILE A 73 4.91 8.26 -5.87
C ILE A 73 3.89 8.77 -6.88
N GLU A 74 2.99 9.65 -6.44
CA GLU A 74 2.05 10.30 -7.35
C GLU A 74 2.78 11.06 -8.45
N GLY A 75 2.39 10.81 -9.70
CA GLY A 75 2.89 11.56 -10.84
C GLY A 75 4.38 11.40 -11.11
N PHE A 76 5.02 10.30 -10.70
CA PHE A 76 6.45 10.05 -10.94
C PHE A 76 6.84 10.13 -12.41
N GLY A 77 5.98 9.62 -13.31
CA GLY A 77 6.20 9.61 -14.77
C GLY A 77 5.88 10.93 -15.48
N GLN A 78 5.48 12.00 -14.79
CA GLN A 78 5.09 13.25 -15.44
C GLN A 78 6.25 13.90 -16.22
N HIS A 79 5.92 14.54 -17.37
CA HIS A 79 6.92 15.05 -18.31
C HIS A 79 7.79 16.20 -17.77
N HIS A 80 7.30 16.98 -16.81
CA HIS A 80 8.08 18.05 -16.18
C HIS A 80 9.23 17.55 -15.29
N ARG A 81 9.25 16.27 -14.96
CA ARG A 81 10.32 15.63 -14.16
C ARG A 81 11.40 15.06 -15.07
N SER A 82 12.60 15.58 -14.98
CA SER A 82 13.78 15.02 -15.65
C SER A 82 14.22 13.70 -15.00
N ASN A 83 15.09 12.92 -15.64
CA ASN A 83 15.67 11.72 -15.03
C ASN A 83 16.49 12.06 -13.78
N ALA A 84 17.15 13.23 -13.76
CA ALA A 84 17.87 13.70 -12.58
C ALA A 84 16.91 13.96 -11.39
N ASN A 85 15.74 14.58 -11.66
CA ASN A 85 14.71 14.75 -10.62
C ASN A 85 14.21 13.41 -10.10
N ARG A 86 13.94 12.44 -11.00
CA ARG A 86 13.50 11.08 -10.60
C ARG A 86 14.48 10.38 -9.68
N VAL A 87 15.79 10.50 -9.95
CA VAL A 87 16.84 9.95 -9.07
C VAL A 87 16.80 10.60 -7.69
N ARG A 88 16.65 11.94 -7.62
CA ARG A 88 16.60 12.66 -6.34
C ARG A 88 15.31 12.35 -5.57
N ILE A 89 14.16 12.30 -6.24
CA ILE A 89 12.88 11.90 -5.66
C ILE A 89 12.97 10.49 -5.06
N ARG A 90 13.53 9.53 -5.78
CA ARG A 90 13.70 8.15 -5.26
C ARG A 90 14.60 8.12 -4.03
N ARG A 91 15.70 8.87 -4.01
CA ARG A 91 16.54 9.00 -2.81
C ARG A 91 15.71 9.55 -1.64
N GLY A 92 14.97 10.64 -1.85
CA GLY A 92 14.08 11.23 -0.85
C GLY A 92 13.01 10.26 -0.36
N LEU A 93 12.41 9.44 -1.26
CA LEU A 93 11.47 8.40 -0.88
C LEU A 93 12.08 7.40 0.12
N TYR A 94 13.26 6.86 -0.20
CA TYR A 94 13.92 5.88 0.68
C TYR A 94 14.35 6.50 2.02
N GLU A 95 14.80 7.75 2.02
CA GLU A 95 15.16 8.49 3.24
C GLU A 95 13.92 8.75 4.11
N ALA A 96 12.83 9.25 3.52
CA ALA A 96 11.57 9.50 4.23
C ALA A 96 10.97 8.21 4.81
N MET A 97 10.92 7.14 4.02
CA MET A 97 10.41 5.84 4.47
C MET A 97 11.24 5.27 5.61
N ARG A 98 12.57 5.28 5.50
CA ARG A 98 13.43 4.80 6.57
C ARG A 98 13.22 5.58 7.86
N THR A 99 13.29 6.90 7.79
CA THR A 99 13.11 7.77 8.98
C THR A 99 11.74 7.59 9.60
N ALA A 100 10.68 7.47 8.78
CA ALA A 100 9.32 7.26 9.26
C ALA A 100 9.14 5.90 9.93
N PHE A 101 9.70 4.83 9.37
CA PHE A 101 9.64 3.48 9.96
C PHE A 101 10.36 3.44 11.31
N GLU A 102 11.60 3.94 11.35
CA GLU A 102 12.39 4.02 12.59
C GLU A 102 11.69 4.89 13.63
N GLY A 103 11.14 6.05 13.24
CA GLY A 103 10.38 6.92 14.11
C GLY A 103 9.07 6.33 14.62
N ALA A 104 8.47 5.42 13.86
CA ALA A 104 7.29 4.66 14.26
C ALA A 104 7.63 3.41 15.11
N GLY A 105 8.92 3.12 15.36
CA GLY A 105 9.35 1.92 16.08
C GLY A 105 9.33 0.64 15.21
N ILE A 106 9.23 0.77 13.89
CA ILE A 106 9.27 -0.35 12.95
C ILE A 106 10.73 -0.55 12.51
N PRO A 107 11.34 -1.73 12.75
CA PRO A 107 12.77 -1.93 12.48
C PRO A 107 13.03 -2.01 10.96
N TRP A 108 13.38 -0.89 10.35
CA TRP A 108 13.64 -0.77 8.91
C TRP A 108 14.60 -1.81 8.35
N HIS A 109 15.69 -2.10 9.07
CA HIS A 109 16.72 -3.06 8.65
C HIS A 109 16.23 -4.51 8.61
N SER A 110 15.17 -4.85 9.37
CA SER A 110 14.58 -6.19 9.40
C SER A 110 13.49 -6.41 8.35
N CYS A 111 13.05 -5.34 7.67
CA CYS A 111 12.06 -5.45 6.60
C CYS A 111 12.72 -5.90 5.29
N HIS A 112 12.09 -6.84 4.60
CA HIS A 112 12.41 -7.10 3.18
C HIS A 112 11.88 -5.96 2.33
N ARG A 113 12.68 -5.49 1.36
CA ARG A 113 12.32 -4.37 0.49
C ARG A 113 12.66 -4.67 -0.95
N GLU A 114 11.71 -4.41 -1.84
CA GLU A 114 11.92 -4.47 -3.28
C GLU A 114 11.60 -3.13 -3.93
N ASP A 115 12.51 -2.67 -4.77
CA ASP A 115 12.31 -1.47 -5.58
C ASP A 115 11.28 -1.74 -6.69
N ARG A 116 10.37 -0.79 -6.89
CA ARG A 116 9.33 -0.87 -7.94
C ARG A 116 9.45 0.27 -8.97
N GLY A 117 10.60 0.95 -8.98
CA GLY A 117 10.86 2.08 -9.87
C GLY A 117 10.29 3.39 -9.35
N ASP A 118 9.00 3.53 -9.33
CA ASP A 118 8.26 4.68 -8.78
C ASP A 118 7.76 4.46 -7.35
N GLY A 119 8.11 3.32 -6.74
CA GLY A 119 7.66 2.94 -5.41
C GLY A 119 8.51 1.86 -4.76
N ILE A 120 8.03 1.34 -3.64
CA ILE A 120 8.69 0.31 -2.83
C ILE A 120 7.65 -0.70 -2.34
N LEU A 121 7.95 -1.99 -2.46
CA LEU A 121 7.30 -3.04 -1.68
C LEU A 121 8.12 -3.29 -0.42
N ILE A 122 7.46 -3.25 0.74
CA ILE A 122 8.07 -3.49 2.05
C ILE A 122 7.28 -4.60 2.74
N LEU A 123 7.98 -5.64 3.19
CA LEU A 123 7.41 -6.75 3.93
C LEU A 123 8.02 -6.76 5.33
N SER A 124 7.15 -6.60 6.32
CA SER A 124 7.53 -6.69 7.72
C SER A 124 7.02 -8.00 8.31
N ARG A 125 7.85 -8.65 9.09
CA ARG A 125 7.53 -9.93 9.73
C ARG A 125 6.36 -9.81 10.70
N ALA A 126 5.70 -10.93 10.97
CA ALA A 126 4.53 -11.00 11.84
C ALA A 126 4.79 -10.53 13.27
N GLU A 127 6.04 -10.63 13.75
CA GLU A 127 6.47 -10.23 15.09
C GLU A 127 6.42 -8.70 15.29
N THR A 128 6.44 -7.92 14.21
CA THR A 128 6.26 -6.47 14.29
C THR A 128 4.79 -6.15 14.53
N PRO A 129 4.43 -5.47 15.64
CA PRO A 129 3.04 -5.14 15.93
C PRO A 129 2.41 -4.31 14.80
N LYS A 130 1.27 -4.79 14.27
CA LYS A 130 0.59 -4.14 13.16
C LYS A 130 0.06 -2.74 13.51
N ALA A 131 -0.23 -2.49 14.79
CA ALA A 131 -0.66 -1.19 15.28
C ALA A 131 0.34 -0.06 14.94
N LEU A 132 1.64 -0.33 14.93
CA LEU A 132 2.67 0.66 14.60
C LEU A 132 2.49 1.26 13.19
N PHE A 133 1.94 0.47 12.25
CA PHE A 133 1.69 0.89 10.88
C PHE A 133 0.49 1.83 10.73
N VAL A 134 -0.38 1.90 11.73
CA VAL A 134 -1.60 2.73 11.70
C VAL A 134 -1.60 3.84 12.74
N ASP A 135 -0.87 3.67 13.84
CA ASP A 135 -0.80 4.67 14.92
C ASP A 135 0.25 5.74 14.65
N SER A 136 1.47 5.33 14.36
CA SER A 136 2.62 6.22 14.29
C SER A 136 3.09 6.49 12.86
N LEU A 137 3.16 5.44 12.02
CA LEU A 137 3.72 5.57 10.67
C LEU A 137 3.02 6.63 9.80
N PRO A 138 1.68 6.77 9.78
CA PRO A 138 1.01 7.77 8.94
C PRO A 138 1.50 9.20 9.20
N TYR A 139 1.65 9.55 10.46
CA TYR A 139 2.03 10.90 10.88
C TYR A 139 3.52 11.15 10.74
N THR A 140 4.37 10.18 11.10
CA THR A 140 5.82 10.29 10.92
C THR A 140 6.18 10.41 9.45
N LEU A 141 5.54 9.62 8.58
CA LEU A 141 5.76 9.68 7.14
C LEU A 141 5.27 11.01 6.54
N ALA A 142 4.09 11.47 6.91
CA ALA A 142 3.58 12.76 6.43
C ALA A 142 4.48 13.93 6.84
N LEU A 143 5.04 13.90 8.05
CA LEU A 143 6.00 14.90 8.54
C LEU A 143 7.29 14.89 7.70
N GLU A 144 7.84 13.70 7.41
CA GLU A 144 9.05 13.57 6.59
C GLU A 144 8.81 14.03 5.14
N LEU A 145 7.64 13.74 4.58
CA LEU A 145 7.24 14.23 3.25
C LEU A 145 7.13 15.77 3.23
N ALA A 146 6.51 16.36 4.24
CA ALA A 146 6.41 17.80 4.33
C ALA A 146 7.79 18.47 4.48
N ARG A 147 8.68 17.87 5.28
CA ARG A 147 10.07 18.32 5.44
C ARG A 147 10.81 18.25 4.10
N HIS A 148 10.72 17.13 3.39
CA HIS A 148 11.30 16.98 2.06
C HIS A 148 10.76 18.04 1.10
N ASN A 149 9.45 18.18 1.00
CA ASN A 149 8.80 19.10 0.07
C ASN A 149 9.10 20.56 0.37
N SER A 150 9.36 20.94 1.63
CA SER A 150 9.72 22.31 2.00
C SER A 150 11.13 22.72 1.59
N THR A 151 12.01 21.75 1.32
CA THR A 151 13.43 21.98 1.01
C THR A 151 13.80 21.68 -0.44
N HIS A 152 12.86 21.16 -1.22
CA HIS A 152 13.09 20.75 -2.61
C HIS A 152 12.22 21.54 -3.59
N PRO A 153 12.71 21.80 -4.83
CA PRO A 153 11.94 22.44 -5.87
C PRO A 153 10.72 21.59 -6.27
N HIS A 154 9.72 22.23 -6.87
CA HIS A 154 8.43 21.60 -7.19
C HIS A 154 8.57 20.28 -7.99
N GLU A 155 9.55 20.21 -8.91
CA GLU A 155 9.82 19.03 -9.73
C GLU A 155 10.33 17.83 -8.94
N GLU A 156 10.82 18.06 -7.72
CA GLU A 156 11.36 17.05 -6.80
C GLU A 156 10.46 16.78 -5.60
N GLN A 157 9.40 17.59 -5.42
CA GLN A 157 8.40 17.33 -4.38
C GLN A 157 7.65 16.05 -4.68
N MET A 158 7.21 15.37 -3.62
CA MET A 158 6.49 14.11 -3.76
C MET A 158 5.27 14.06 -2.84
N ARG A 159 4.25 13.38 -3.33
CA ARG A 159 3.11 12.90 -2.56
C ARG A 159 3.02 11.40 -2.75
N LEU A 160 2.64 10.67 -1.72
CA LEU A 160 2.65 9.23 -1.75
C LEU A 160 1.25 8.63 -1.61
N ARG A 161 1.04 7.49 -2.26
CA ARG A 161 0.01 6.53 -1.93
C ARG A 161 0.64 5.35 -1.23
N LEU A 162 -0.02 4.83 -0.22
CA LEU A 162 0.46 3.73 0.60
C LEU A 162 -0.67 2.75 0.87
N ALA A 163 -0.49 1.48 0.54
CA ALA A 163 -1.41 0.42 0.86
C ALA A 163 -0.91 -0.42 2.03
N LEU A 164 -1.82 -0.77 2.94
CA LEU A 164 -1.60 -1.66 4.08
C LEU A 164 -2.45 -2.91 3.94
N HIS A 165 -1.78 -4.06 3.97
CA HIS A 165 -2.40 -5.38 3.98
C HIS A 165 -1.56 -6.34 4.83
N ALA A 166 -2.10 -7.51 5.17
CA ALA A 166 -1.31 -8.58 5.76
C ALA A 166 -1.79 -9.93 5.22
N GLY A 167 -0.87 -10.87 5.09
CA GLY A 167 -1.19 -12.19 4.62
C GLY A 167 0.05 -13.03 4.29
N GLU A 168 -0.21 -14.21 3.78
CA GLU A 168 0.82 -15.17 3.43
C GLU A 168 1.53 -14.79 2.12
N ILE A 169 2.86 -14.90 2.14
CA ILE A 169 3.74 -14.70 0.99
C ILE A 169 4.71 -15.87 0.86
N ASN A 170 5.28 -16.07 -0.30
CA ASN A 170 6.31 -17.06 -0.56
C ASN A 170 7.56 -16.40 -1.13
N TYR A 171 8.71 -16.99 -0.84
CA TYR A 171 9.99 -16.64 -1.45
C TYR A 171 10.40 -17.72 -2.46
N ASP A 172 10.92 -17.29 -3.58
CA ASP A 172 11.57 -18.16 -4.59
C ASP A 172 12.89 -17.55 -5.06
N GLU A 173 13.51 -18.13 -6.09
CA GLU A 173 14.77 -17.66 -6.65
C GLU A 173 14.67 -16.30 -7.37
N TYR A 174 13.46 -15.81 -7.66
CA TYR A 174 13.20 -14.53 -8.34
C TYR A 174 12.74 -13.43 -7.38
N GLY A 175 12.44 -13.74 -6.12
CA GLY A 175 12.02 -12.77 -5.12
C GLY A 175 10.83 -13.23 -4.29
N VAL A 176 9.79 -12.38 -4.22
CA VAL A 176 8.60 -12.67 -3.41
C VAL A 176 7.34 -12.75 -4.27
N THR A 177 6.45 -13.67 -3.92
CA THR A 177 5.16 -13.85 -4.59
C THR A 177 4.06 -14.18 -3.58
N GLY A 178 2.81 -13.98 -3.96
CA GLY A 178 1.65 -14.31 -3.14
C GLY A 178 0.44 -13.45 -3.50
N TYR A 179 -0.75 -14.03 -3.32
CA TYR A 179 -2.01 -13.31 -3.54
C TYR A 179 -2.10 -12.03 -2.71
N SER A 180 -1.60 -12.05 -1.47
CA SER A 180 -1.62 -10.91 -0.56
C SER A 180 -0.80 -9.72 -1.10
N ILE A 181 0.32 -9.99 -1.80
CA ILE A 181 1.10 -8.93 -2.47
C ILE A 181 0.31 -8.34 -3.64
N ILE A 182 -0.29 -9.21 -4.47
CA ILE A 182 -1.13 -8.78 -5.59
C ILE A 182 -2.28 -7.92 -5.07
N HIS A 183 -2.95 -8.36 -4.01
CA HIS A 183 -4.06 -7.62 -3.39
C HIS A 183 -3.63 -6.23 -2.89
N ALA A 184 -2.47 -6.12 -2.20
CA ALA A 184 -1.93 -4.84 -1.75
C ALA A 184 -1.71 -3.86 -2.92
N PHE A 185 -1.16 -4.33 -4.04
CA PHE A 185 -1.00 -3.48 -5.24
C PHE A 185 -2.34 -3.15 -5.90
N ARG A 186 -3.33 -4.05 -5.88
CA ARG A 186 -4.67 -3.75 -6.44
C ARG A 186 -5.38 -2.63 -5.68
N ILE A 187 -5.31 -2.64 -4.35
CA ILE A 187 -5.91 -1.55 -3.56
C ILE A 187 -5.10 -0.25 -3.69
N LEU A 188 -3.77 -0.31 -3.80
CA LEU A 188 -2.92 0.85 -4.07
C LEU A 188 -3.26 1.52 -5.41
N ASP A 189 -3.54 0.70 -6.43
CA ASP A 189 -3.85 1.16 -7.78
C ASP A 189 -5.28 1.65 -7.97
N ALA A 190 -6.12 1.64 -6.93
CA ALA A 190 -7.52 2.06 -7.01
C ALA A 190 -7.67 3.47 -7.62
N PRO A 191 -8.47 3.65 -8.69
CA PRO A 191 -8.70 4.98 -9.28
C PRO A 191 -9.28 5.98 -8.27
N SER A 192 -10.13 5.52 -7.35
CA SER A 192 -10.72 6.32 -6.28
C SER A 192 -9.65 6.88 -5.32
N LEU A 193 -8.64 6.08 -4.95
CA LEU A 193 -7.51 6.54 -4.12
C LEU A 193 -6.68 7.61 -4.84
N ARG A 194 -6.42 7.41 -6.15
CA ARG A 194 -5.70 8.38 -6.99
C ARG A 194 -6.43 9.71 -7.07
N MET A 195 -7.74 9.65 -7.34
CA MET A 195 -8.58 10.86 -7.43
C MET A 195 -8.67 11.58 -6.09
N ALA A 196 -8.79 10.87 -4.99
CA ALA A 196 -8.85 11.46 -3.66
C ALA A 196 -7.56 12.21 -3.30
N LEU A 197 -6.39 11.62 -3.53
CA LEU A 197 -5.13 12.31 -3.31
C LEU A 197 -5.01 13.52 -4.24
N ALA A 198 -5.25 13.37 -5.54
CA ALA A 198 -5.15 14.45 -6.53
C ALA A 198 -6.08 15.64 -6.19
N GLY A 199 -7.28 15.39 -5.68
CA GLY A 199 -8.27 16.40 -5.29
C GLY A 199 -8.05 17.04 -3.91
N SER A 200 -6.96 16.68 -3.20
CA SER A 200 -6.70 17.13 -1.84
C SER A 200 -5.37 17.87 -1.71
N SER A 201 -5.17 18.54 -0.56
CA SER A 201 -3.88 19.09 -0.16
C SER A 201 -3.01 18.09 0.64
N ALA A 202 -3.47 16.84 0.78
CA ALA A 202 -2.75 15.82 1.52
C ALA A 202 -1.41 15.47 0.84
N VAL A 203 -0.41 15.18 1.64
CA VAL A 203 0.91 14.70 1.15
C VAL A 203 0.95 13.17 1.09
N LEU A 204 0.01 12.51 1.76
CA LEU A 204 -0.04 11.06 1.87
C LEU A 204 -1.50 10.58 1.84
N ALA A 205 -1.79 9.61 0.97
CA ALA A 205 -3.03 8.84 0.99
C ALA A 205 -2.72 7.40 1.38
N ILE A 206 -3.35 6.93 2.44
CA ILE A 206 -3.21 5.55 2.91
C ILE A 206 -4.50 4.79 2.60
N ILE A 207 -4.38 3.54 2.16
CA ILE A 207 -5.49 2.62 2.03
C ILE A 207 -5.19 1.31 2.76
N GLY A 208 -6.00 0.98 3.75
CA GLY A 208 -6.02 -0.34 4.36
C GLY A 208 -6.96 -1.26 3.59
N SER A 209 -6.60 -2.54 3.41
CA SER A 209 -7.58 -3.53 2.96
C SER A 209 -8.72 -3.66 3.97
N GLU A 210 -9.87 -4.19 3.57
CA GLU A 210 -11.01 -4.45 4.47
C GLU A 210 -10.57 -5.26 5.68
N TRP A 211 -9.87 -6.37 5.46
CA TRP A 211 -9.30 -7.17 6.55
C TRP A 211 -8.38 -6.36 7.49
N PHE A 212 -7.51 -5.50 6.93
CA PHE A 212 -6.58 -4.70 7.72
C PHE A 212 -7.30 -3.62 8.55
N PHE A 213 -8.41 -3.11 8.02
CA PHE A 213 -9.28 -2.20 8.76
C PHE A 213 -9.99 -2.92 9.91
N ASP A 214 -10.64 -4.05 9.62
CA ASP A 214 -11.44 -4.80 10.58
C ASP A 214 -10.60 -5.40 11.71
N GLU A 215 -9.38 -5.87 11.42
CA GLU A 215 -8.55 -6.57 12.40
C GLU A 215 -7.51 -5.67 13.09
N VAL A 216 -7.20 -4.50 12.53
CA VAL A 216 -6.11 -3.66 13.06
C VAL A 216 -6.58 -2.22 13.30
N ILE A 217 -7.06 -1.53 12.24
CA ILE A 217 -7.31 -0.09 12.32
C ILE A 217 -8.41 0.23 13.33
N GLN A 218 -9.55 -0.46 13.25
CA GLN A 218 -10.70 -0.17 14.15
C GLN A 218 -10.44 -0.53 15.62
N HIS A 219 -9.45 -1.40 15.89
CA HIS A 219 -9.12 -1.84 17.24
C HIS A 219 -7.94 -1.09 17.86
N SER A 220 -7.29 -0.21 17.13
CA SER A 220 -6.22 0.63 17.66
C SER A 220 -6.76 1.99 18.10
N GLU A 221 -6.55 2.34 19.37
CA GLU A 221 -7.03 3.62 19.93
C GLU A 221 -6.40 4.85 19.26
N SER A 222 -5.16 4.72 18.79
CA SER A 222 -4.40 5.82 18.20
C SER A 222 -4.49 5.88 16.67
N SER A 223 -5.16 4.93 16.03
CA SER A 223 -5.28 4.88 14.56
C SER A 223 -6.20 5.96 14.00
N HIS A 224 -7.03 6.58 14.85
CA HIS A 224 -8.12 7.49 14.43
C HIS A 224 -9.06 6.83 13.40
N ALA A 225 -9.51 5.61 13.66
CA ALA A 225 -10.35 4.81 12.76
C ALA A 225 -11.54 5.58 12.16
N ALA A 226 -12.16 6.49 12.94
CA ALA A 226 -13.26 7.35 12.49
C ALA A 226 -12.87 8.33 11.36
N SER A 227 -11.57 8.53 11.10
CA SER A 227 -11.05 9.36 9.99
C SER A 227 -10.84 8.57 8.70
N TYR A 228 -11.04 7.26 8.72
CA TYR A 228 -10.97 6.43 7.53
C TYR A 228 -12.32 6.40 6.80
N PHE A 229 -12.27 6.49 5.48
CA PHE A 229 -13.44 6.43 4.61
C PHE A 229 -13.43 5.16 3.77
N PRO A 230 -14.56 4.44 3.65
CA PRO A 230 -14.64 3.28 2.79
C PRO A 230 -14.54 3.67 1.31
N LEU A 231 -13.78 2.90 0.53
CA LEU A 231 -13.66 3.02 -0.91
C LEU A 231 -13.97 1.69 -1.58
N GLU A 232 -14.81 1.72 -2.62
CA GLU A 232 -14.93 0.60 -3.53
C GLU A 232 -13.70 0.55 -4.44
N VAL A 233 -13.03 -0.60 -4.44
CA VAL A 233 -11.84 -0.85 -5.23
C VAL A 233 -12.19 -1.81 -6.35
N LYS A 234 -12.11 -1.32 -7.60
CA LYS A 234 -12.22 -2.12 -8.80
C LYS A 234 -10.93 -1.97 -9.59
N SER A 235 -10.10 -3.01 -9.56
CA SER A 235 -8.80 -3.01 -10.24
C SER A 235 -8.55 -4.39 -10.84
N LYS A 236 -8.56 -4.46 -12.17
CA LYS A 236 -8.46 -5.70 -12.95
C LYS A 236 -9.51 -6.71 -12.49
N GLU A 237 -9.07 -7.89 -12.02
CA GLU A 237 -9.91 -8.98 -11.51
C GLU A 237 -10.35 -8.80 -10.04
N THR A 238 -9.86 -7.75 -9.35
CA THR A 238 -10.15 -7.51 -7.93
C THR A 238 -11.30 -6.54 -7.77
N GLU A 239 -12.34 -6.98 -7.08
CA GLU A 239 -13.43 -6.15 -6.57
C GLU A 239 -13.50 -6.33 -5.05
N THR A 240 -13.21 -5.26 -4.30
CA THR A 240 -13.11 -5.30 -2.85
C THR A 240 -13.37 -3.92 -2.27
N ARG A 241 -13.48 -3.86 -0.94
CA ARG A 241 -13.49 -2.60 -0.21
C ARG A 241 -12.12 -2.33 0.39
N GLY A 242 -11.71 -1.06 0.37
CA GLY A 242 -10.58 -0.54 1.13
C GLY A 242 -11.02 0.63 2.01
N TRP A 243 -10.21 0.99 2.96
CA TRP A 243 -10.45 2.10 3.88
C TRP A 243 -9.34 3.13 3.76
N MET A 244 -9.69 4.34 3.37
CA MET A 244 -8.73 5.40 3.02
C MET A 244 -8.61 6.44 4.12
N LEU A 245 -7.38 6.87 4.39
CA LEU A 245 -7.02 8.04 5.19
C LEU A 245 -6.19 9.01 4.34
N LEU A 246 -6.57 10.30 4.35
CA LEU A 246 -5.75 11.38 3.79
C LEU A 246 -5.03 12.11 4.91
N VAL A 247 -3.71 12.23 4.82
CA VAL A 247 -2.88 12.90 5.82
C VAL A 247 -2.29 14.18 5.24
N SER A 248 -2.68 15.30 5.86
CA SER A 248 -2.15 16.64 5.54
C SER A 248 -1.30 17.14 6.69
N THR A 249 -0.21 17.82 6.38
CA THR A 249 0.54 18.56 7.39
C THR A 249 0.10 20.01 7.35
N SER A 250 -0.66 20.45 8.33
CA SER A 250 -0.90 21.87 8.54
C SER A 250 0.44 22.48 8.97
N ALA A 251 0.98 23.42 8.19
CA ALA A 251 1.99 24.32 8.71
C ALA A 251 1.33 25.10 9.85
N THR A 252 1.59 24.69 11.08
CA THR A 252 1.26 25.51 12.25
C THR A 252 2.13 26.74 12.13
N SER A 253 1.57 27.81 11.51
CA SER A 253 2.16 29.13 11.58
C SER A 253 2.12 29.55 13.05
N HIS A 254 3.17 29.25 13.77
CA HIS A 254 3.44 29.82 15.06
C HIS A 254 3.72 31.30 14.81
N ARG A 255 2.67 32.14 14.71
CA ARG A 255 2.81 33.58 14.88
C ARG A 255 3.26 33.78 16.33
N PRO A 256 4.47 34.30 16.58
CA PRO A 256 4.83 34.72 17.92
C PRO A 256 3.81 35.79 18.32
N GLY A 257 3.08 35.53 19.40
CA GLY A 257 2.06 36.40 19.93
C GLY A 257 2.60 37.79 20.18
N MET A 258 2.12 38.74 19.42
CA MET A 258 2.27 40.15 19.68
C MET A 258 1.48 40.47 20.95
N GLY A 259 2.20 40.99 21.91
CA GLY A 259 1.89 41.27 23.31
C GLY A 259 0.45 41.53 23.67
N SER A 260 0.01 40.87 24.70
CA SER A 260 -1.19 41.18 25.46
C SER A 260 -1.07 42.64 26.03
N ARG A 261 -1.77 43.57 25.37
CA ARG A 261 -2.11 44.85 26.02
C ARG A 261 -3.16 44.54 27.07
N THR A 262 -2.75 44.55 28.32
CA THR A 262 -3.67 44.59 29.47
C THR A 262 -4.54 45.84 29.41
N PRO A 263 -5.86 45.72 29.53
CA PRO A 263 -6.70 46.90 29.74
C PRO A 263 -6.47 47.42 31.16
N ARG A 264 -6.02 48.70 31.29
CA ARG A 264 -6.02 49.41 32.58
C ARG A 264 -7.48 49.63 32.98
N TYR A 265 -7.89 49.01 34.05
CA TYR A 265 -9.13 49.38 34.77
C TYR A 265 -8.98 50.77 35.37
N GLY A 266 -9.72 51.75 34.84
CA GLY A 266 -9.90 53.06 35.44
C GLY A 266 -10.74 52.94 36.70
N SER A 267 -10.17 53.42 37.79
CA SER A 267 -10.86 53.60 39.08
C SER A 267 -12.02 54.59 38.92
N CYS A 268 -13.25 54.15 39.10
CA CYS A 268 -14.43 55.01 39.18
C CYS A 268 -14.70 55.36 40.64
N SER A 269 -14.36 56.59 41.00
CA SER A 269 -14.64 57.22 42.30
C SER A 269 -16.17 57.43 42.46
N ARG A 270 -16.73 56.85 43.51
CA ARG A 270 -18.10 57.09 43.97
C ARG A 270 -18.18 58.51 44.56
N THR A 271 -18.92 59.40 43.95
CA THR A 271 -19.47 60.60 44.58
C THR A 271 -20.89 60.34 45.05
N ALA A 272 -21.06 60.27 46.36
CA ALA A 272 -22.37 60.24 47.01
C ALA A 272 -23.01 61.62 46.90
N ARG A 273 -24.25 61.71 46.38
CA ARG A 273 -25.17 62.88 46.56
C ARG A 273 -26.35 62.44 47.40
N ARG A 274 -26.41 63.08 48.54
CA ARG A 274 -27.59 63.12 49.42
C ARG A 274 -28.74 63.96 48.75
N GLY A 275 -29.92 63.39 48.67
CA GLY A 275 -31.11 64.09 48.30
C GLY A 275 -31.92 64.50 49.53
N PRO A 276 -32.77 65.54 49.47
CA PRO A 276 -33.56 65.99 50.67
C PRO A 276 -34.90 65.27 50.78
N ARG A 277 -35.31 65.19 52.01
CA ARG A 277 -36.65 64.76 52.47
C ARG A 277 -37.78 65.74 52.02
N ARG A 278 -38.92 65.19 51.62
CA ARG A 278 -40.26 65.46 52.14
C ARG A 278 -41.23 64.31 51.75
#